data_d3eed6cda1d8ec24babb4b90002349d0
#
_entry.id   d3eed6cda1d8ec24babb4b90002349d0
#
_cell.length_a   1.000
_cell.length_b   1.000
_cell.length_c   1.000
_cell.angle_alpha   90.00
_cell.angle_beta   90.00
_cell.angle_gamma   90.00
#
_symmetry.space_group_name_H-M   'P 1'
#
loop_
_entity.id
_entity.type
_entity.pdbx_description
1 polymer ?
#
loop_
_entity_poly.entity_id
_entity_poly.type
_entity_poly.pdbx_seq_one_letter_code
_entity_poly.pdbx_strand_id
1 'polypeptide(L)'
;MNNKWLRASMIVFAIFMAEILSFPHAVWAEEKEPTGTVIIFHAGSLTVPFEAMEKVFEAKYPKVDVQREAAGSQACARKITDVKKPCDIMASADYTVIDKLLIPTYADWNIRFATNQLVLCYTDKSAYADKITKKNWYEILQKKDVVWGHSDPNLDPCGYRSLMVMQLAEKYYKKPGLYDKLLANRPEENIRPKSVELISLLQTGNMDYAWEYLSVAVQHDLRYIVLPDEINLGNYRYDDFYSQAVVQVTGKEPGTFMEMRGGSVTYGITLIKDAPNREAAIAFLQYMLEPQGGLKILKDQGQPPFVPSRVPTKDMKALVPAELQKLVEVKD
;
A
#
# COMPACT_ATOMS: atom_id res chain seq x y z
N MET A 1 51.46 -72.05 -41.19
CA MET A 1 51.94 -70.89 -40.42
C MET A 1 50.75 -70.36 -39.65
N ASN A 2 50.91 -70.27 -38.32
CA ASN A 2 49.85 -70.23 -37.34
C ASN A 2 49.09 -68.88 -37.21
N ASN A 3 47.78 -68.95 -37.37
CA ASN A 3 46.82 -67.91 -36.99
C ASN A 3 46.54 -67.94 -35.47
N LYS A 4 47.33 -67.22 -34.65
CA LYS A 4 47.14 -67.12 -33.20
C LYS A 4 46.98 -65.66 -32.71
N TRP A 5 46.80 -64.67 -33.57
CA TRP A 5 46.74 -63.26 -33.21
C TRP A 5 45.40 -62.57 -33.35
N LEU A 6 44.33 -63.28 -33.64
CA LEU A 6 43.01 -62.67 -33.87
C LEU A 6 41.96 -62.97 -32.78
N ARG A 7 42.35 -63.44 -31.63
CA ARG A 7 41.38 -63.70 -30.51
C ARG A 7 41.63 -62.92 -29.22
N ALA A 8 42.61 -62.00 -29.20
CA ALA A 8 42.93 -61.22 -27.99
C ALA A 8 42.31 -59.76 -28.03
N SER A 9 41.76 -59.31 -29.14
CA SER A 9 41.25 -57.90 -29.29
C SER A 9 39.74 -57.70 -29.10
N MET A 10 38.98 -58.76 -28.82
CA MET A 10 37.49 -58.66 -28.69
C MET A 10 37.01 -58.77 -27.23
N ILE A 11 37.83 -58.91 -26.24
CA ILE A 11 37.43 -59.03 -24.82
C ILE A 11 37.69 -57.75 -24.02
N VAL A 12 38.45 -56.79 -24.52
CA VAL A 12 38.76 -55.54 -23.83
C VAL A 12 37.75 -54.44 -24.16
N PHE A 13 36.88 -54.59 -25.18
CA PHE A 13 35.88 -53.58 -25.57
C PHE A 13 34.52 -53.75 -24.91
N ALA A 14 34.30 -54.82 -24.14
CA ALA A 14 33.02 -55.10 -23.51
C ALA A 14 32.92 -54.68 -22.01
N ILE A 15 34.02 -54.21 -21.40
CA ILE A 15 34.04 -53.80 -19.96
C ILE A 15 33.98 -52.28 -19.79
N PHE A 16 34.07 -51.48 -20.85
CA PHE A 16 34.06 -50.01 -20.77
C PHE A 16 32.69 -49.35 -21.08
N MET A 17 31.64 -50.15 -21.19
CA MET A 17 30.28 -49.64 -21.53
C MET A 17 29.22 -49.82 -20.41
N ALA A 18 29.64 -50.10 -19.19
CA ALA A 18 28.71 -50.31 -18.06
C ALA A 18 28.83 -49.26 -16.92
N GLU A 19 29.60 -48.20 -17.09
CA GLU A 19 29.70 -47.10 -16.08
C GLU A 19 29.16 -45.75 -16.62
N ILE A 20 28.21 -45.79 -17.54
CA ILE A 20 27.53 -44.58 -17.94
C ILE A 20 26.15 -44.55 -17.28
N LEU A 21 25.92 -43.50 -16.49
CA LEU A 21 24.61 -42.94 -16.07
C LEU A 21 24.00 -43.48 -14.79
N SER A 22 24.68 -43.23 -13.68
CA SER A 22 23.94 -42.83 -12.47
C SER A 22 24.23 -41.35 -12.20
N PHE A 23 23.78 -40.46 -13.10
CA PHE A 23 23.53 -39.09 -12.68
C PHE A 23 22.32 -39.15 -11.77
N PRO A 24 22.41 -38.67 -10.52
CA PRO A 24 21.19 -38.44 -9.74
C PRO A 24 20.40 -37.46 -10.57
N HIS A 25 19.24 -37.90 -11.07
CA HIS A 25 18.20 -36.95 -11.50
C HIS A 25 17.94 -36.09 -10.27
N ALA A 26 18.48 -34.87 -10.26
CA ALA A 26 17.98 -33.84 -9.38
C ALA A 26 16.48 -33.76 -9.70
N VAL A 27 15.68 -34.35 -8.85
CA VAL A 27 14.23 -34.14 -8.85
C VAL A 27 14.10 -32.68 -8.50
N TRP A 28 14.08 -31.83 -9.52
CA TRP A 28 13.59 -30.47 -9.37
C TRP A 28 12.16 -30.69 -8.91
N ALA A 29 11.89 -30.40 -7.64
CA ALA A 29 10.54 -30.30 -7.17
C ALA A 29 9.89 -29.27 -8.10
N GLU A 30 8.97 -29.70 -8.92
CA GLU A 30 8.17 -28.84 -9.78
C GLU A 30 7.47 -27.88 -8.82
N GLU A 31 7.92 -26.61 -8.82
CA GLU A 31 7.35 -25.60 -7.95
C GLU A 31 5.88 -25.49 -8.35
N LYS A 32 4.98 -25.99 -7.50
CA LYS A 32 3.57 -26.07 -7.79
C LYS A 32 3.04 -24.67 -8.09
N GLU A 33 2.57 -24.47 -9.33
CA GLU A 33 1.99 -23.19 -9.73
C GLU A 33 0.85 -22.78 -8.79
N PRO A 34 0.81 -21.51 -8.35
CA PRO A 34 -0.29 -21.02 -7.52
C PRO A 34 -1.62 -21.12 -8.28
N THR A 35 -2.69 -21.47 -7.58
CA THR A 35 -4.03 -21.63 -8.15
C THR A 35 -5.09 -21.14 -7.18
N GLY A 36 -6.30 -20.87 -7.67
CA GLY A 36 -7.47 -20.50 -6.86
C GLY A 36 -7.58 -19.01 -6.61
N THR A 37 -8.51 -18.61 -5.76
CA THR A 37 -8.83 -17.20 -5.50
C THR A 37 -7.90 -16.61 -4.44
N VAL A 38 -7.40 -15.40 -4.68
CA VAL A 38 -6.69 -14.56 -3.70
C VAL A 38 -7.53 -13.34 -3.38
N ILE A 39 -7.95 -13.21 -2.12
CA ILE A 39 -8.80 -12.12 -1.66
C ILE A 39 -7.94 -11.03 -1.02
N ILE A 40 -7.95 -9.82 -1.62
CA ILE A 40 -7.13 -8.69 -1.17
C ILE A 40 -8.03 -7.54 -0.71
N PHE A 41 -7.94 -7.15 0.57
CA PHE A 41 -8.51 -5.89 1.04
C PHE A 41 -7.43 -4.82 1.02
N HIS A 42 -7.72 -3.68 0.39
CA HIS A 42 -6.71 -2.64 0.23
C HIS A 42 -7.28 -1.22 0.36
N ALA A 43 -6.40 -0.29 0.73
CA ALA A 43 -6.71 1.14 0.75
C ALA A 43 -7.20 1.62 -0.62
N GLY A 44 -8.12 2.58 -0.63
CA GLY A 44 -8.66 3.18 -1.86
C GLY A 44 -7.57 3.72 -2.80
N SER A 45 -6.53 4.34 -2.24
CA SER A 45 -5.38 4.87 -3.00
C SER A 45 -4.53 3.81 -3.71
N LEU A 46 -4.74 2.52 -3.43
CA LEU A 46 -4.07 1.40 -4.09
C LEU A 46 -4.91 0.80 -5.23
N THR A 47 -6.09 1.35 -5.53
CA THR A 47 -7.01 0.77 -6.53
C THR A 47 -6.35 0.61 -7.90
N VAL A 48 -5.78 1.68 -8.43
CA VAL A 48 -5.16 1.69 -9.77
C VAL A 48 -3.90 0.80 -9.84
N PRO A 49 -2.92 0.93 -8.91
CA PRO A 49 -1.75 0.07 -8.96
C PRO A 49 -2.06 -1.42 -8.74
N PHE A 50 -2.99 -1.76 -7.84
CA PHE A 50 -3.34 -3.15 -7.60
C PHE A 50 -4.14 -3.76 -8.74
N GLU A 51 -4.96 -2.99 -9.47
CA GLU A 51 -5.58 -3.43 -10.72
C GLU A 51 -4.54 -3.77 -11.80
N ALA A 52 -3.51 -2.94 -11.92
CA ALA A 52 -2.42 -3.22 -12.85
C ALA A 52 -1.62 -4.46 -12.42
N MET A 53 -1.40 -4.65 -11.12
CA MET A 53 -0.72 -5.84 -10.58
C MET A 53 -1.53 -7.12 -10.79
N GLU A 54 -2.84 -7.09 -10.54
CA GLU A 54 -3.78 -8.18 -10.80
C GLU A 54 -3.66 -8.67 -12.25
N LYS A 55 -3.83 -7.76 -13.22
CA LYS A 55 -3.74 -8.08 -14.65
C LYS A 55 -2.44 -8.77 -15.04
N VAL A 56 -1.30 -8.32 -14.50
CA VAL A 56 0.01 -8.93 -14.80
C VAL A 56 0.17 -10.27 -14.09
N PHE A 57 -0.28 -10.36 -12.84
CA PHE A 57 -0.17 -11.57 -12.06
C PHE A 57 -1.03 -12.71 -12.62
N GLU A 58 -2.28 -12.44 -12.97
CA GLU A 58 -3.18 -13.43 -13.58
C GLU A 58 -2.73 -13.85 -14.99
N ALA A 59 -2.15 -12.93 -15.75
CA ALA A 59 -1.53 -13.29 -17.03
C ALA A 59 -0.35 -14.26 -16.87
N LYS A 60 0.41 -14.15 -15.78
CA LYS A 60 1.50 -15.06 -15.42
C LYS A 60 0.99 -16.38 -14.82
N TYR A 61 -0.09 -16.33 -14.05
CA TYR A 61 -0.70 -17.47 -13.36
C TYR A 61 -2.19 -17.59 -13.68
N PRO A 62 -2.55 -18.12 -14.86
CA PRO A 62 -3.93 -18.12 -15.36
C PRO A 62 -4.94 -18.96 -14.53
N LYS A 63 -4.44 -19.72 -13.56
CA LYS A 63 -5.29 -20.48 -12.63
C LYS A 63 -5.57 -19.73 -11.31
N VAL A 64 -5.07 -18.50 -11.18
CA VAL A 64 -5.34 -17.62 -10.04
C VAL A 64 -6.38 -16.58 -10.43
N ASP A 65 -7.32 -16.31 -9.52
CA ASP A 65 -8.33 -15.25 -9.61
C ASP A 65 -8.09 -14.28 -8.43
N VAL A 66 -7.69 -13.04 -8.71
CA VAL A 66 -7.41 -12.02 -7.71
C VAL A 66 -8.65 -11.17 -7.48
N GLN A 67 -9.30 -11.33 -6.34
CA GLN A 67 -10.46 -10.55 -5.94
C GLN A 67 -10.06 -9.41 -5.00
N ARG A 68 -10.25 -8.18 -5.45
CA ARG A 68 -9.89 -6.97 -4.71
C ARG A 68 -11.11 -6.27 -4.13
N GLU A 69 -10.99 -5.81 -2.89
CA GLU A 69 -11.97 -4.95 -2.26
C GLU A 69 -11.31 -3.68 -1.73
N ALA A 70 -11.62 -2.54 -2.36
CA ALA A 70 -11.09 -1.24 -1.99
C ALA A 70 -12.00 -0.54 -0.97
N ALA A 71 -11.41 -0.11 0.17
CA ALA A 71 -12.08 0.73 1.17
C ALA A 71 -11.06 1.63 1.88
N GLY A 72 -11.48 2.45 2.85
CA GLY A 72 -10.54 3.06 3.79
C GLY A 72 -9.82 1.98 4.60
N SER A 73 -8.56 2.20 4.99
CA SER A 73 -7.74 1.15 5.61
C SER A 73 -8.31 0.63 6.93
N GLN A 74 -8.87 1.52 7.78
CA GLN A 74 -9.53 1.08 9.02
C GLN A 74 -10.79 0.28 8.69
N ALA A 75 -11.55 0.68 7.67
CA ALA A 75 -12.71 -0.07 7.22
C ALA A 75 -12.32 -1.47 6.72
N CYS A 76 -11.21 -1.63 5.97
CA CYS A 76 -10.66 -2.92 5.58
C CYS A 76 -10.29 -3.78 6.80
N ALA A 77 -9.57 -3.20 7.76
CA ALA A 77 -9.20 -3.91 8.98
C ALA A 77 -10.44 -4.38 9.76
N ARG A 78 -11.48 -3.54 9.89
CA ARG A 78 -12.73 -3.89 10.59
C ARG A 78 -13.54 -4.97 9.88
N LYS A 79 -13.49 -5.09 8.56
CA LYS A 79 -14.09 -6.23 7.85
C LYS A 79 -13.47 -7.56 8.30
N ILE A 80 -12.17 -7.55 8.61
CA ILE A 80 -11.46 -8.73 9.11
C ILE A 80 -11.76 -8.93 10.61
N THR A 81 -11.64 -7.89 11.43
CA THR A 81 -11.74 -8.00 12.89
C THR A 81 -13.16 -8.16 13.40
N ASP A 82 -14.11 -7.37 12.88
CA ASP A 82 -15.47 -7.27 13.41
C ASP A 82 -16.44 -8.16 12.62
N VAL A 83 -16.36 -8.12 11.28
CA VAL A 83 -17.26 -8.87 10.39
C VAL A 83 -16.77 -10.28 10.11
N LYS A 84 -15.48 -10.60 10.40
CA LYS A 84 -14.84 -11.91 10.11
C LYS A 84 -14.89 -12.29 8.62
N LYS A 85 -14.81 -11.27 7.76
CA LYS A 85 -14.84 -11.50 6.31
C LYS A 85 -13.54 -12.19 5.87
N PRO A 86 -13.59 -13.26 5.06
CA PRO A 86 -12.38 -13.91 4.53
C PRO A 86 -11.50 -12.92 3.78
N CYS A 87 -10.20 -13.00 4.03
CA CYS A 87 -9.20 -12.15 3.40
C CYS A 87 -7.85 -12.85 3.44
N ASP A 88 -7.10 -12.82 2.35
CA ASP A 88 -5.74 -13.34 2.31
C ASP A 88 -4.73 -12.24 2.63
N ILE A 89 -4.83 -11.09 1.96
CA ILE A 89 -3.87 -10.00 2.05
C ILE A 89 -4.59 -8.71 2.44
N MET A 90 -4.03 -7.97 3.41
CA MET A 90 -4.48 -6.62 3.73
C MET A 90 -3.37 -5.61 3.45
N ALA A 91 -3.65 -4.62 2.57
CA ALA A 91 -2.75 -3.53 2.22
C ALA A 91 -3.32 -2.17 2.67
N SER A 92 -2.60 -1.48 3.54
CA SER A 92 -3.01 -0.25 4.21
C SER A 92 -2.25 0.98 3.70
N ALA A 93 -2.93 2.12 3.60
CA ALA A 93 -2.29 3.41 3.37
C ALA A 93 -1.57 3.95 4.62
N ASP A 94 -1.77 3.33 5.76
CA ASP A 94 -1.02 3.57 7.00
C ASP A 94 -0.65 2.23 7.63
N TYR A 95 0.66 1.94 7.74
CA TYR A 95 1.15 0.71 8.35
C TYR A 95 0.68 0.56 9.81
N THR A 96 0.48 1.65 10.54
CA THR A 96 0.05 1.62 11.94
C THR A 96 -1.37 1.07 12.11
N VAL A 97 -2.20 1.07 11.07
CA VAL A 97 -3.53 0.41 11.09
C VAL A 97 -3.36 -1.10 11.24
N ILE A 98 -2.40 -1.70 10.51
CA ILE A 98 -2.08 -3.13 10.64
C ILE A 98 -1.56 -3.41 12.06
N ASP A 99 -0.59 -2.62 12.53
CA ASP A 99 0.01 -2.81 13.84
C ASP A 99 -1.01 -2.71 14.98
N LYS A 100 -1.91 -1.72 14.91
CA LYS A 100 -2.88 -1.45 15.99
C LYS A 100 -4.12 -2.36 15.95
N LEU A 101 -4.62 -2.72 14.76
CA LEU A 101 -5.89 -3.42 14.62
C LEU A 101 -5.75 -4.91 14.32
N LEU A 102 -4.67 -5.34 13.64
CA LEU A 102 -4.53 -6.72 13.20
C LEU A 102 -3.49 -7.51 14.00
N ILE A 103 -2.37 -6.90 14.36
CA ILE A 103 -1.32 -7.59 15.12
C ILE A 103 -1.64 -7.57 16.64
N PRO A 104 -1.42 -8.67 17.37
CA PRO A 104 -0.94 -9.97 16.90
C PRO A 104 -2.07 -10.96 16.53
N THR A 105 -3.34 -10.56 16.62
CA THR A 105 -4.48 -11.50 16.56
C THR A 105 -4.71 -12.05 15.16
N TYR A 106 -4.68 -11.18 14.14
CA TYR A 106 -5.03 -11.51 12.76
C TYR A 106 -3.83 -11.53 11.80
N ALA A 107 -2.71 -10.96 12.21
CA ALA A 107 -1.46 -10.93 11.46
C ALA A 107 -0.27 -11.02 12.41
N ASP A 108 0.89 -11.49 11.91
CA ASP A 108 2.11 -11.62 12.70
C ASP A 108 3.16 -10.57 12.35
N TRP A 109 3.07 -9.97 11.18
CA TRP A 109 4.06 -9.06 10.63
C TRP A 109 3.42 -7.98 9.76
N ASN A 110 4.21 -6.96 9.45
CA ASN A 110 3.81 -5.82 8.63
C ASN A 110 5.02 -5.35 7.81
N ILE A 111 4.93 -5.48 6.49
CA ILE A 111 5.96 -4.99 5.57
C ILE A 111 5.60 -3.59 5.11
N ARG A 112 6.48 -2.61 5.35
CA ARG A 112 6.38 -1.25 4.84
C ARG A 112 6.93 -1.22 3.42
N PHE A 113 6.12 -0.87 2.43
CA PHE A 113 6.49 -1.05 1.02
C PHE A 113 6.55 0.24 0.19
N ALA A 114 5.86 1.30 0.59
CA ALA A 114 5.81 2.56 -0.15
C ALA A 114 5.57 3.76 0.76
N THR A 115 5.85 4.94 0.24
CA THR A 115 5.51 6.23 0.84
C THR A 115 4.54 7.01 -0.04
N ASN A 116 4.08 8.18 0.46
CA ASN A 116 3.25 9.13 -0.25
C ASN A 116 3.32 10.50 0.42
N GLN A 117 2.54 11.48 -0.05
CA GLN A 117 2.33 12.77 0.63
C GLN A 117 0.91 13.26 0.38
N LEU A 118 0.42 14.12 1.26
CA LEU A 118 -0.87 14.79 1.09
C LEU A 118 -0.74 15.97 0.15
N VAL A 119 -1.72 16.08 -0.73
CA VAL A 119 -1.89 17.21 -1.65
C VAL A 119 -3.33 17.70 -1.60
N LEU A 120 -3.56 18.92 -2.02
CA LEU A 120 -4.90 19.46 -2.25
C LEU A 120 -5.20 19.40 -3.75
N CYS A 121 -6.12 18.49 -4.14
CA CYS A 121 -6.53 18.27 -5.52
C CYS A 121 -7.64 19.21 -5.95
N TYR A 122 -7.67 19.52 -7.25
CA TYR A 122 -8.69 20.36 -7.87
C TYR A 122 -8.71 20.16 -9.39
N THR A 123 -9.64 20.83 -10.09
CA THR A 123 -9.75 20.81 -11.55
C THR A 123 -9.75 22.24 -12.12
N ASP A 124 -9.74 22.39 -13.43
CA ASP A 124 -9.88 23.72 -14.07
C ASP A 124 -11.24 24.36 -13.81
N LYS A 125 -12.25 23.57 -13.39
CA LYS A 125 -13.59 24.04 -13.05
C LYS A 125 -13.71 24.55 -11.61
N SER A 126 -12.70 24.28 -10.77
CA SER A 126 -12.72 24.62 -9.34
C SER A 126 -12.70 26.14 -9.14
N ALA A 127 -13.45 26.63 -8.18
CA ALA A 127 -13.43 28.04 -7.82
C ALA A 127 -12.00 28.48 -7.44
N TYR A 128 -11.54 29.56 -8.02
CA TYR A 128 -10.16 30.11 -7.83
C TYR A 128 -9.03 29.19 -8.30
N ALA A 129 -9.26 28.29 -9.26
CA ALA A 129 -8.27 27.35 -9.80
C ALA A 129 -7.00 28.03 -10.35
N ASP A 130 -7.14 29.25 -10.86
CA ASP A 130 -6.05 30.10 -11.38
C ASP A 130 -5.30 30.92 -10.31
N LYS A 131 -5.84 30.97 -9.06
CA LYS A 131 -5.33 31.81 -7.97
C LYS A 131 -4.77 31.00 -6.80
N ILE A 132 -5.15 29.73 -6.66
CA ILE A 132 -4.73 28.90 -5.54
C ILE A 132 -3.24 28.54 -5.65
N THR A 133 -2.54 28.61 -4.53
CA THR A 133 -1.12 28.31 -4.40
C THR A 133 -0.81 27.68 -3.04
N LYS A 134 0.39 27.12 -2.88
CA LYS A 134 0.86 26.61 -1.59
C LYS A 134 0.94 27.66 -0.47
N LYS A 135 0.80 28.95 -0.79
CA LYS A 135 0.86 30.05 0.19
C LYS A 135 -0.50 30.57 0.64
N ASN A 136 -1.57 30.31 -0.12
CA ASN A 136 -2.90 30.86 0.13
C ASN A 136 -4.05 29.85 0.11
N TRP A 137 -3.78 28.55 -0.07
CA TRP A 137 -4.80 27.51 -0.13
C TRP A 137 -5.76 27.56 1.06
N TYR A 138 -5.24 27.79 2.26
CA TYR A 138 -6.02 27.88 3.48
C TYR A 138 -6.92 29.13 3.52
N GLU A 139 -6.60 30.20 2.79
CA GLU A 139 -7.48 31.36 2.64
C GLU A 139 -8.58 31.10 1.61
N ILE A 140 -8.26 30.35 0.55
CA ILE A 140 -9.23 29.91 -0.46
C ILE A 140 -10.26 28.97 0.15
N LEU A 141 -9.82 27.94 0.92
CA LEU A 141 -10.73 26.97 1.55
C LEU A 141 -11.68 27.60 2.62
N GLN A 142 -11.39 28.80 3.11
CA GLN A 142 -12.25 29.54 4.03
C GLN A 142 -13.34 30.38 3.33
N LYS A 143 -13.33 30.46 2.00
CA LYS A 143 -14.35 31.23 1.26
C LYS A 143 -15.67 30.46 1.23
N LYS A 144 -16.78 31.19 1.43
CA LYS A 144 -18.13 30.59 1.51
C LYS A 144 -18.62 29.96 0.21
N ASP A 145 -18.08 30.41 -0.92
CA ASP A 145 -18.38 29.92 -2.27
C ASP A 145 -17.44 28.78 -2.72
N VAL A 146 -16.59 28.26 -1.84
CA VAL A 146 -15.68 27.17 -2.10
C VAL A 146 -16.14 25.88 -1.42
N VAL A 147 -16.38 24.84 -2.21
CA VAL A 147 -16.77 23.51 -1.76
C VAL A 147 -15.56 22.60 -1.68
N TRP A 148 -15.28 22.07 -0.51
CA TRP A 148 -14.15 21.15 -0.33
C TRP A 148 -14.45 20.04 0.67
N GLY A 149 -13.68 18.94 0.58
CA GLY A 149 -13.90 17.78 1.43
C GLY A 149 -12.66 16.92 1.67
N HIS A 150 -12.85 15.91 2.50
CA HIS A 150 -11.87 14.88 2.82
C HIS A 150 -12.56 13.55 3.15
N SER A 151 -11.80 12.47 3.27
CA SER A 151 -12.37 11.19 3.73
C SER A 151 -12.60 11.16 5.23
N ASP A 152 -13.47 10.23 5.68
CA ASP A 152 -13.77 10.04 7.10
C ASP A 152 -12.53 9.57 7.87
N PRO A 153 -12.07 10.32 8.88
CA PRO A 153 -10.88 9.98 9.66
C PRO A 153 -11.02 8.65 10.43
N ASN A 154 -12.25 8.20 10.70
CA ASN A 154 -12.50 6.91 11.36
C ASN A 154 -12.36 5.70 10.43
N LEU A 155 -12.45 5.91 9.13
CA LEU A 155 -12.49 4.85 8.12
C LEU A 155 -11.24 4.83 7.23
N ASP A 156 -10.62 5.99 6.98
CA ASP A 156 -9.58 6.17 5.96
C ASP A 156 -8.40 7.03 6.49
N PRO A 157 -7.15 6.54 6.38
CA PRO A 157 -5.97 7.31 6.75
C PRO A 157 -5.82 8.67 6.06
N CYS A 158 -6.27 8.83 4.82
CA CYS A 158 -6.27 10.12 4.14
C CYS A 158 -7.08 11.16 4.94
N GLY A 159 -8.19 10.74 5.55
CA GLY A 159 -9.05 11.60 6.36
C GLY A 159 -8.34 12.17 7.58
N TYR A 160 -7.81 11.33 8.49
CA TYR A 160 -7.12 11.88 9.66
C TYR A 160 -5.83 12.60 9.30
N ARG A 161 -5.14 12.20 8.22
CA ARG A 161 -3.95 12.90 7.73
C ARG A 161 -4.28 14.29 7.17
N SER A 162 -5.43 14.46 6.52
CA SER A 162 -5.92 15.78 6.10
C SER A 162 -6.12 16.70 7.30
N LEU A 163 -6.72 16.18 8.39
CA LEU A 163 -6.86 16.92 9.64
C LEU A 163 -5.48 17.27 10.25
N MET A 164 -4.52 16.34 10.23
CA MET A 164 -3.16 16.59 10.71
C MET A 164 -2.47 17.69 9.89
N VAL A 165 -2.58 17.66 8.56
CA VAL A 165 -2.04 18.73 7.69
C VAL A 165 -2.59 20.10 8.08
N MET A 166 -3.90 20.19 8.36
CA MET A 166 -4.52 21.45 8.78
C MET A 166 -4.05 21.91 10.16
N GLN A 167 -3.85 21.01 11.13
CA GLN A 167 -3.26 21.31 12.45
C GLN A 167 -1.80 21.79 12.29
N LEU A 168 -1.02 21.12 11.45
CA LEU A 168 0.37 21.51 11.17
C LEU A 168 0.45 22.85 10.43
N ALA A 169 -0.48 23.11 9.51
CA ALA A 169 -0.57 24.37 8.79
C ALA A 169 -0.82 25.56 9.74
N GLU A 170 -1.67 25.40 10.75
CA GLU A 170 -1.88 26.42 11.78
C GLU A 170 -0.56 26.83 12.45
N LYS A 171 0.27 25.85 12.82
CA LYS A 171 1.56 26.05 13.45
C LYS A 171 2.58 26.65 12.46
N TYR A 172 2.68 26.06 11.27
CA TYR A 172 3.64 26.43 10.23
C TYR A 172 3.43 27.89 9.74
N TYR A 173 2.19 28.25 9.42
CA TYR A 173 1.84 29.61 8.99
C TYR A 173 1.66 30.60 10.14
N LYS A 174 1.78 30.14 11.41
CA LYS A 174 1.59 30.95 12.62
C LYS A 174 0.24 31.68 12.63
N LYS A 175 -0.83 30.94 12.31
CA LYS A 175 -2.21 31.49 12.22
C LYS A 175 -3.11 30.78 13.25
N PRO A 176 -3.12 31.19 14.54
CA PRO A 176 -3.95 30.57 15.58
C PRO A 176 -5.43 30.52 15.20
N GLY A 177 -6.07 29.37 15.43
CA GLY A 177 -7.48 29.13 15.09
C GLY A 177 -7.72 28.83 13.60
N LEU A 178 -6.66 28.62 12.80
CA LEU A 178 -6.81 28.25 11.38
C LEU A 178 -7.51 26.90 11.22
N TYR A 179 -7.14 25.92 12.03
CA TYR A 179 -7.73 24.58 11.99
C TYR A 179 -9.25 24.62 12.18
N ASP A 180 -9.71 25.29 13.23
CA ASP A 180 -11.15 25.40 13.52
C ASP A 180 -11.92 26.16 12.42
N LYS A 181 -11.32 27.21 11.87
CA LYS A 181 -11.91 27.98 10.76
C LYS A 181 -12.06 27.14 9.49
N LEU A 182 -11.09 26.31 9.19
CA LEU A 182 -11.15 25.39 8.06
C LEU A 182 -12.29 24.39 8.27
N LEU A 183 -12.35 23.74 9.43
CA LEU A 183 -13.40 22.76 9.73
C LEU A 183 -14.82 23.40 9.73
N ALA A 184 -14.96 24.61 10.26
CA ALA A 184 -16.24 25.33 10.27
C ALA A 184 -16.75 25.65 8.86
N ASN A 185 -15.87 25.74 7.85
CA ASN A 185 -16.25 25.98 6.45
C ASN A 185 -16.38 24.70 5.60
N ARG A 186 -16.27 23.53 6.21
CA ARG A 186 -16.43 22.24 5.53
C ARG A 186 -17.70 21.55 6.03
N PRO A 187 -18.77 21.48 5.23
CA PRO A 187 -19.99 20.76 5.57
C PRO A 187 -19.73 19.25 5.78
N GLU A 188 -20.47 18.63 6.71
CA GLU A 188 -20.30 17.21 7.01
C GLU A 188 -20.60 16.30 5.83
N GLU A 189 -21.53 16.69 4.96
CA GLU A 189 -21.85 15.99 3.73
C GLU A 189 -20.70 15.91 2.73
N ASN A 190 -19.63 16.69 2.93
CA ASN A 190 -18.40 16.62 2.13
C ASN A 190 -17.36 15.66 2.70
N ILE A 191 -17.68 14.91 3.74
CA ILE A 191 -16.90 13.76 4.22
C ILE A 191 -17.36 12.52 3.47
N ARG A 192 -16.42 11.74 2.93
CA ARG A 192 -16.69 10.49 2.23
C ARG A 192 -16.01 9.30 2.92
N PRO A 193 -16.59 8.10 2.87
CA PRO A 193 -16.00 6.91 3.51
C PRO A 193 -14.56 6.59 3.10
N LYS A 194 -14.19 6.93 1.86
CA LYS A 194 -12.82 6.81 1.33
C LYS A 194 -12.50 7.98 0.40
N SER A 195 -11.23 8.38 0.34
CA SER A 195 -10.81 9.57 -0.37
C SER A 195 -11.07 9.51 -1.87
N VAL A 196 -10.85 8.37 -2.51
CA VAL A 196 -11.08 8.20 -3.95
C VAL A 196 -12.54 8.47 -4.41
N GLU A 197 -13.50 8.53 -3.49
CA GLU A 197 -14.87 8.93 -3.82
C GLU A 197 -15.00 10.45 -4.10
N LEU A 198 -14.05 11.24 -3.59
CA LEU A 198 -14.00 12.68 -3.84
C LEU A 198 -13.59 13.02 -5.28
N ILE A 199 -12.90 12.09 -5.98
CA ILE A 199 -12.43 12.29 -7.36
C ILE A 199 -13.60 12.57 -8.31
N SER A 200 -14.65 11.78 -8.21
CA SER A 200 -15.84 11.97 -9.06
C SER A 200 -16.52 13.31 -8.80
N LEU A 201 -16.53 13.79 -7.56
CA LEU A 201 -17.08 15.09 -7.20
C LEU A 201 -16.24 16.24 -7.78
N LEU A 202 -14.91 16.13 -7.77
CA LEU A 202 -14.01 17.09 -8.43
C LEU A 202 -14.25 17.11 -9.96
N GLN A 203 -14.24 15.93 -10.59
CA GLN A 203 -14.37 15.79 -12.05
C GLN A 203 -15.72 16.30 -12.57
N THR A 204 -16.78 16.10 -11.82
CA THR A 204 -18.13 16.59 -12.15
C THR A 204 -18.33 18.09 -11.82
N GLY A 205 -17.42 18.69 -11.03
CA GLY A 205 -17.55 20.09 -10.57
C GLY A 205 -18.51 20.27 -9.40
N ASN A 206 -18.88 19.19 -8.72
CA ASN A 206 -19.68 19.23 -7.48
C ASN A 206 -18.82 19.51 -6.23
N MET A 207 -17.51 19.56 -6.39
CA MET A 207 -16.54 19.91 -5.37
C MET A 207 -15.38 20.67 -6.02
N ASP A 208 -14.89 21.71 -5.35
CA ASP A 208 -13.76 22.49 -5.84
C ASP A 208 -12.42 21.89 -5.42
N TYR A 209 -12.30 21.44 -4.17
CA TYR A 209 -11.04 20.92 -3.62
C TYR A 209 -11.26 19.66 -2.79
N ALA A 210 -10.33 18.72 -2.91
CA ALA A 210 -10.32 17.50 -2.13
C ALA A 210 -8.91 17.19 -1.61
N TRP A 211 -8.85 16.70 -0.38
CA TRP A 211 -7.61 16.15 0.18
C TRP A 211 -7.38 14.74 -0.35
N GLU A 212 -6.21 14.54 -0.96
CA GLU A 212 -5.80 13.27 -1.55
C GLU A 212 -4.30 13.01 -1.37
N TYR A 213 -3.90 11.79 -1.65
CA TYR A 213 -2.49 11.47 -1.84
C TYR A 213 -2.01 11.89 -3.22
N LEU A 214 -0.73 12.28 -3.31
CA LEU A 214 -0.10 12.67 -4.58
C LEU A 214 -0.23 11.60 -5.65
N SER A 215 -0.02 10.31 -5.31
CA SER A 215 -0.16 9.23 -6.27
C SER A 215 -1.56 9.15 -6.90
N VAL A 216 -2.60 9.40 -6.10
CA VAL A 216 -3.99 9.41 -6.57
C VAL A 216 -4.22 10.59 -7.53
N ALA A 217 -3.69 11.77 -7.20
CA ALA A 217 -3.77 12.93 -8.08
C ALA A 217 -3.12 12.65 -9.46
N VAL A 218 -1.94 12.00 -9.46
CA VAL A 218 -1.22 11.60 -10.67
C VAL A 218 -2.00 10.55 -11.47
N GLN A 219 -2.53 9.51 -10.80
CA GLN A 219 -3.27 8.40 -11.43
C GLN A 219 -4.57 8.85 -12.10
N HIS A 220 -5.17 9.94 -11.62
CA HIS A 220 -6.44 10.47 -12.13
C HIS A 220 -6.31 11.79 -12.91
N ASP A 221 -5.07 12.17 -13.24
CA ASP A 221 -4.74 13.40 -14.00
C ASP A 221 -5.41 14.66 -13.41
N LEU A 222 -5.42 14.75 -12.06
CA LEU A 222 -5.94 15.91 -11.35
C LEU A 222 -4.88 16.99 -11.21
N ARG A 223 -5.29 18.24 -11.22
CA ARG A 223 -4.44 19.35 -10.74
C ARG A 223 -4.31 19.25 -9.22
N TYR A 224 -3.16 19.63 -8.69
CA TYR A 224 -2.91 19.61 -7.24
C TYR A 224 -1.94 20.68 -6.79
N ILE A 225 -2.06 21.06 -5.52
CA ILE A 225 -1.10 21.90 -4.82
C ILE A 225 -0.20 21.00 -3.97
N VAL A 226 1.10 21.00 -4.26
CA VAL A 226 2.11 20.43 -3.38
C VAL A 226 2.36 21.39 -2.22
N LEU A 227 2.09 20.95 -1.02
CA LEU A 227 2.29 21.70 0.20
C LEU A 227 3.77 21.68 0.63
N PRO A 228 4.22 22.64 1.49
CA PRO A 228 5.54 22.57 2.10
C PRO A 228 5.80 21.22 2.78
N ASP A 229 7.06 20.75 2.71
CA ASP A 229 7.46 19.46 3.29
C ASP A 229 7.17 19.37 4.79
N GLU A 230 7.21 20.50 5.49
CA GLU A 230 6.90 20.61 6.93
C GLU A 230 5.47 20.20 7.28
N ILE A 231 4.55 20.16 6.31
CA ILE A 231 3.13 19.90 6.58
C ILE A 231 2.49 18.82 5.71
N ASN A 232 3.15 18.40 4.60
CA ASN A 232 2.56 17.46 3.63
C ASN A 232 2.63 15.99 4.05
N LEU A 233 3.28 15.65 5.16
CA LEU A 233 3.50 14.31 5.68
C LEU A 233 4.28 13.38 4.73
N GLY A 234 5.07 13.93 3.79
CA GLY A 234 5.81 13.15 2.81
C GLY A 234 7.28 12.93 3.14
N ASN A 235 7.84 13.68 4.07
CA ASN A 235 9.28 13.73 4.32
C ASN A 235 9.60 13.37 5.78
N TYR A 236 10.16 12.17 6.01
CA TYR A 236 10.51 11.63 7.33
C TYR A 236 11.41 12.56 8.17
N ARG A 237 12.16 13.49 7.55
CA ARG A 237 12.99 14.47 8.26
C ARG A 237 12.16 15.43 9.12
N TYR A 238 10.86 15.52 8.88
CA TYR A 238 9.94 16.36 9.62
C TYR A 238 9.04 15.57 10.57
N ASP A 239 9.33 14.28 10.84
CA ASP A 239 8.49 13.43 11.70
C ASP A 239 8.34 14.00 13.11
N ASP A 240 9.37 14.64 13.67
CA ASP A 240 9.28 15.36 14.95
C ASP A 240 8.26 16.51 14.89
N PHE A 241 8.18 17.23 13.78
CA PHE A 241 7.18 18.28 13.59
C PHE A 241 5.81 17.68 13.31
N TYR A 242 5.71 16.64 12.49
CA TYR A 242 4.48 15.94 12.18
C TYR A 242 3.83 15.35 13.44
N SER A 243 4.64 14.82 14.37
CA SER A 243 4.17 14.21 15.61
C SER A 243 3.41 15.16 16.55
N GLN A 244 3.48 16.47 16.30
CA GLN A 244 2.71 17.50 17.00
C GLN A 244 1.23 17.56 16.58
N ALA A 245 0.86 16.91 15.48
CA ALA A 245 -0.52 16.77 15.07
C ALA A 245 -1.07 15.43 15.59
N VAL A 246 -2.25 15.48 16.21
CA VAL A 246 -2.91 14.30 16.80
C VAL A 246 -4.39 14.33 16.44
N VAL A 247 -4.91 13.21 15.98
CA VAL A 247 -6.32 13.01 15.68
C VAL A 247 -6.84 11.79 16.43
N GLN A 248 -7.94 11.95 17.15
CA GLN A 248 -8.64 10.82 17.75
C GLN A 248 -9.55 10.17 16.72
N VAL A 249 -9.47 8.86 16.61
CA VAL A 249 -10.34 8.04 15.76
C VAL A 249 -10.96 6.92 16.58
N THR A 250 -11.98 6.27 16.05
CA THR A 250 -12.63 5.12 16.71
C THR A 250 -11.60 4.03 17.03
N GLY A 251 -11.58 3.59 18.27
CA GLY A 251 -10.67 2.57 18.80
C GLY A 251 -11.02 1.15 18.36
N LYS A 252 -10.31 0.17 18.89
CA LYS A 252 -10.48 -1.25 18.56
C LYS A 252 -11.84 -1.78 19.04
N GLU A 253 -12.19 -1.45 20.28
CA GLU A 253 -13.45 -1.86 20.89
C GLU A 253 -14.54 -0.79 20.65
N PRO A 254 -15.84 -1.18 20.53
CA PRO A 254 -16.94 -0.25 20.41
C PRO A 254 -16.94 0.81 21.54
N GLY A 255 -17.13 2.07 21.18
CA GLY A 255 -17.15 3.20 22.12
C GLY A 255 -15.78 3.66 22.61
N THR A 256 -14.69 3.02 22.19
CA THR A 256 -13.33 3.47 22.52
C THR A 256 -12.73 4.35 21.43
N PHE A 257 -11.69 5.09 21.80
CA PHE A 257 -10.93 5.92 20.87
C PHE A 257 -9.45 5.55 20.91
N MET A 258 -8.75 5.78 19.80
CA MET A 258 -7.30 5.70 19.73
C MET A 258 -6.72 6.94 19.09
N GLU A 259 -5.53 7.31 19.52
CA GLU A 259 -4.79 8.41 18.93
C GLU A 259 -4.03 7.96 17.68
N MET A 260 -4.22 8.73 16.59
CA MET A 260 -3.34 8.71 15.43
C MET A 260 -2.45 9.93 15.51
N ARG A 261 -1.15 9.69 15.57
CA ARG A 261 -0.13 10.75 15.67
C ARG A 261 0.50 10.96 14.31
N GLY A 262 0.75 12.21 13.96
CA GLY A 262 1.37 12.58 12.69
C GLY A 262 2.76 11.95 12.52
N GLY A 263 3.04 11.52 11.30
CA GLY A 263 4.29 10.94 10.85
C GLY A 263 4.28 10.84 9.34
N SER A 264 5.41 10.53 8.74
CA SER A 264 5.52 10.38 7.29
C SER A 264 4.64 9.25 6.76
N VAL A 265 3.96 9.53 5.65
CA VAL A 265 3.03 8.57 5.03
C VAL A 265 3.79 7.31 4.63
N THR A 266 3.43 6.19 5.24
CA THR A 266 4.06 4.89 5.00
C THR A 266 2.98 3.82 4.88
N TYR A 267 2.99 3.12 3.76
CA TYR A 267 2.06 2.04 3.45
C TYR A 267 2.57 0.73 4.01
N GLY A 268 1.66 -0.07 4.55
CA GLY A 268 1.93 -1.40 5.07
C GLY A 268 1.14 -2.49 4.37
N ILE A 269 1.67 -3.71 4.35
CA ILE A 269 1.00 -4.90 3.81
C ILE A 269 1.29 -6.10 4.69
N THR A 270 0.30 -6.97 4.83
CA THR A 270 0.42 -8.21 5.60
C THR A 270 -0.40 -9.34 4.99
N LEU A 271 -0.05 -10.56 5.36
CA LEU A 271 -0.83 -11.78 5.12
C LEU A 271 -1.66 -12.07 6.36
N ILE A 272 -2.93 -12.36 6.18
CA ILE A 272 -3.84 -12.73 7.29
C ILE A 272 -3.53 -14.17 7.73
N LYS A 273 -3.57 -14.44 9.06
CA LYS A 273 -3.24 -15.75 9.63
C LYS A 273 -4.08 -16.87 9.06
N ASP A 274 -5.40 -16.62 8.97
CA ASP A 274 -6.38 -17.56 8.47
C ASP A 274 -6.68 -17.32 6.98
N ALA A 275 -5.64 -16.93 6.19
CA ALA A 275 -5.74 -16.70 4.76
C ALA A 275 -6.31 -17.95 4.05
N PRO A 276 -7.46 -17.82 3.36
CA PRO A 276 -8.08 -18.95 2.64
C PRO A 276 -7.17 -19.61 1.60
N ASN A 277 -6.33 -18.80 0.93
CA ASN A 277 -5.41 -19.29 -0.10
C ASN A 277 -3.98 -18.74 0.14
N ARG A 278 -3.39 -19.21 1.23
CA ARG A 278 -2.06 -18.75 1.67
C ARG A 278 -0.96 -18.90 0.60
N GLU A 279 -0.95 -20.00 -0.15
CA GLU A 279 0.07 -20.31 -1.16
C GLU A 279 0.05 -19.27 -2.30
N ALA A 280 -1.10 -19.05 -2.91
CA ALA A 280 -1.25 -18.06 -3.98
C ALA A 280 -1.08 -16.61 -3.47
N ALA A 281 -1.48 -16.33 -2.23
CA ALA A 281 -1.27 -15.04 -1.60
C ALA A 281 0.23 -14.72 -1.39
N ILE A 282 1.04 -15.70 -0.97
CA ILE A 282 2.50 -15.53 -0.87
C ILE A 282 3.11 -15.30 -2.26
N ALA A 283 2.67 -16.02 -3.29
CA ALA A 283 3.13 -15.81 -4.66
C ALA A 283 2.78 -14.38 -5.16
N PHE A 284 1.57 -13.88 -4.85
CA PHE A 284 1.19 -12.51 -5.15
C PHE A 284 2.08 -11.50 -4.41
N LEU A 285 2.33 -11.71 -3.12
CA LEU A 285 3.21 -10.84 -2.31
C LEU A 285 4.65 -10.85 -2.82
N GLN A 286 5.18 -12.01 -3.27
CA GLN A 286 6.50 -12.07 -3.91
C GLN A 286 6.54 -11.16 -5.14
N TYR A 287 5.59 -11.33 -6.07
CA TYR A 287 5.50 -10.50 -7.26
C TYR A 287 5.34 -9.01 -6.92
N MET A 288 4.46 -8.69 -5.95
CA MET A 288 4.19 -7.32 -5.52
C MET A 288 5.44 -6.63 -4.94
N LEU A 289 6.26 -7.36 -4.17
CA LEU A 289 7.46 -6.83 -3.51
C LEU A 289 8.74 -6.90 -4.38
N GLU A 290 8.67 -7.48 -5.56
CA GLU A 290 9.81 -7.50 -6.50
C GLU A 290 10.08 -6.09 -7.07
N PRO A 291 11.37 -5.65 -7.14
CA PRO A 291 11.73 -4.34 -7.69
C PRO A 291 11.27 -4.10 -9.13
N GLN A 292 11.22 -5.14 -9.96
CA GLN A 292 10.73 -5.07 -11.36
C GLN A 292 9.29 -5.58 -11.51
N GLY A 293 8.64 -5.98 -10.41
CA GLY A 293 7.24 -6.39 -10.34
C GLY A 293 6.34 -5.25 -9.84
N GLY A 294 5.59 -5.52 -8.77
CA GLY A 294 4.63 -4.56 -8.22
C GLY A 294 5.25 -3.25 -7.75
N LEU A 295 6.48 -3.26 -7.19
CA LEU A 295 7.15 -2.01 -6.78
C LEU A 295 7.42 -1.08 -7.97
N LYS A 296 7.73 -1.63 -9.15
CA LYS A 296 7.86 -0.84 -10.37
C LYS A 296 6.53 -0.20 -10.79
N ILE A 297 5.45 -0.95 -10.71
CA ILE A 297 4.10 -0.44 -11.03
C ILE A 297 3.74 0.73 -10.11
N LEU A 298 3.99 0.62 -8.80
CA LEU A 298 3.79 1.73 -7.85
C LEU A 298 4.58 2.97 -8.27
N LYS A 299 5.89 2.80 -8.55
CA LYS A 299 6.78 3.89 -8.97
C LYS A 299 6.29 4.57 -10.24
N ASP A 300 5.94 3.79 -11.26
CA ASP A 300 5.49 4.31 -12.56
C ASP A 300 4.17 5.07 -12.46
N GLN A 301 3.38 4.78 -11.41
CA GLN A 301 2.10 5.44 -11.11
C GLN A 301 2.19 6.52 -10.02
N GLY A 302 3.38 7.05 -9.78
CA GLY A 302 3.60 8.20 -8.90
C GLY A 302 3.58 7.89 -7.40
N GLN A 303 3.68 6.61 -7.00
CA GLN A 303 3.79 6.19 -5.60
C GLN A 303 5.20 5.67 -5.31
N PRO A 304 6.08 6.42 -4.63
CA PRO A 304 7.45 6.01 -4.39
C PRO A 304 7.52 4.74 -3.50
N PRO A 305 8.06 3.61 -4.01
CA PRO A 305 8.24 2.41 -3.19
C PRO A 305 9.53 2.46 -2.37
N PHE A 306 9.59 1.66 -1.31
CA PHE A 306 10.84 1.27 -0.68
C PHE A 306 11.44 0.06 -1.43
N VAL A 307 12.71 0.18 -1.83
CA VAL A 307 13.44 -0.88 -2.56
C VAL A 307 14.79 -1.13 -1.88
N PRO A 308 14.95 -2.24 -1.18
CA PRO A 308 13.93 -3.24 -0.82
C PRO A 308 12.86 -2.69 0.12
N SER A 309 11.73 -3.39 0.25
CA SER A 309 10.70 -3.09 1.24
C SER A 309 11.23 -3.28 2.67
N ARG A 310 10.54 -2.79 3.70
CA ARG A 310 11.10 -2.64 5.05
C ARG A 310 10.28 -3.34 6.12
N VAL A 311 10.97 -3.82 7.13
CA VAL A 311 10.39 -4.23 8.42
C VAL A 311 11.17 -3.56 9.55
N PRO A 312 10.53 -3.18 10.68
CA PRO A 312 11.18 -2.37 11.71
C PRO A 312 12.24 -3.12 12.50
N THR A 313 12.11 -4.44 12.68
CA THR A 313 12.99 -5.24 13.55
C THR A 313 13.39 -6.57 12.92
N LYS A 314 14.48 -7.17 13.43
CA LYS A 314 14.89 -8.53 13.07
C LYS A 314 13.85 -9.58 13.48
N ASP A 315 13.19 -9.39 14.62
CA ASP A 315 12.17 -10.30 15.11
C ASP A 315 10.96 -10.30 14.18
N MET A 316 10.51 -9.13 13.73
CA MET A 316 9.44 -9.05 12.73
C MET A 316 9.87 -9.69 11.41
N LYS A 317 11.13 -9.49 10.97
CA LYS A 317 11.64 -10.16 9.76
C LYS A 317 11.59 -11.67 9.87
N ALA A 318 11.88 -12.23 11.03
CA ALA A 318 11.82 -13.68 11.27
C ALA A 318 10.40 -14.26 11.18
N LEU A 319 9.36 -13.44 11.41
CA LEU A 319 7.95 -13.84 11.26
C LEU A 319 7.44 -13.77 9.81
N VAL A 320 8.15 -13.06 8.93
CA VAL A 320 7.82 -12.98 7.51
C VAL A 320 8.07 -14.34 6.85
N PRO A 321 7.19 -14.86 5.96
CA PRO A 321 7.43 -16.07 5.19
C PRO A 321 8.80 -16.09 4.52
N ALA A 322 9.47 -17.25 4.52
CA ALA A 322 10.85 -17.39 4.04
C ALA A 322 11.01 -16.88 2.60
N GLU A 323 10.02 -17.09 1.77
CA GLU A 323 9.95 -16.68 0.36
C GLU A 323 10.03 -15.14 0.21
N LEU A 324 9.52 -14.39 1.20
CA LEU A 324 9.48 -12.93 1.20
C LEU A 324 10.70 -12.29 1.91
N GLN A 325 11.40 -13.03 2.79
CA GLN A 325 12.49 -12.47 3.62
C GLN A 325 13.62 -11.84 2.80
N LYS A 326 13.89 -12.37 1.59
CA LYS A 326 14.90 -11.82 0.67
C LYS A 326 14.51 -10.48 0.02
N LEU A 327 13.21 -10.15 0.04
CA LEU A 327 12.62 -8.93 -0.54
C LEU A 327 12.49 -7.79 0.46
N VAL A 328 12.91 -8.03 1.73
CA VAL A 328 12.77 -7.04 2.80
C VAL A 328 14.09 -6.80 3.54
N GLU A 329 14.32 -5.55 3.91
CA GLU A 329 15.41 -5.15 4.81
C GLU A 329 14.89 -4.78 6.21
N VAL A 330 15.75 -4.90 7.22
CA VAL A 330 15.46 -4.36 8.56
C VAL A 330 15.82 -2.88 8.57
N LYS A 331 14.81 -2.04 8.62
CA LYS A 331 14.96 -0.59 8.67
C LYS A 331 13.70 0.04 9.23
N ASP A 332 13.86 0.89 10.24
CA ASP A 332 12.77 1.68 10.79
C ASP A 332 12.49 2.93 9.97
#